data_2fd297d9de3d64d9b8cc26d753c17a3d
#
_entry.id   2fd297d9de3d64d9b8cc26d753c17a3d
#
_cell.length_a   1.000
_cell.length_b   1.000
_cell.length_c   1.000
_cell.angle_alpha   90.00
_cell.angle_beta   90.00
_cell.angle_gamma   90.00
#
_symmetry.space_group_name_H-M   'P 1'
#
loop_
_entity.id
_entity.type
_entity.pdbx_description
1 polymer ?
#
loop_
_entity_poly.entity_id
_entity_poly.type
_entity_poly.pdbx_seq_one_letter_code
_entity_poly.pdbx_strand_id
1 'polypeptide(L)'
;MSRKAPVGVAPTEIDITEIMARIPHRIPFLLVDRCEDFVASQSIVGIKCVTVNEPFFAGHFPDYPVMPGVLVVEAMAQTSAVLMSKSLTIDPAGKAIFFMSLDNCRFRAPVRPGAVLRMPVEVTHSRRDIYKFKGRAMIDDKVAAEAEWAAMVVDTQ
;
A
#
# COMPACT_ATOMS: atom_id res chain seq x y z
N MET A 1 -4.84 -0.78 -28.17
CA MET A 1 -4.18 -2.06 -28.48
C MET A 1 -4.08 -2.88 -27.20
N SER A 2 -4.85 -3.94 -27.12
CA SER A 2 -4.80 -4.87 -26.00
C SER A 2 -3.47 -5.65 -26.06
N ARG A 3 -2.57 -5.44 -25.10
CA ARG A 3 -1.43 -6.34 -24.92
C ARG A 3 -1.97 -7.67 -24.41
N LYS A 4 -2.00 -8.69 -25.25
CA LYS A 4 -2.22 -10.06 -24.80
C LYS A 4 -1.16 -10.39 -23.74
N ALA A 5 -1.61 -10.73 -22.54
CA ALA A 5 -0.72 -11.33 -21.54
C ALA A 5 -0.08 -12.60 -22.12
N PRO A 6 1.18 -12.89 -21.83
CA PRO A 6 1.82 -14.13 -22.26
C PRO A 6 1.02 -15.33 -21.74
N VAL A 7 0.82 -16.29 -22.61
CA VAL A 7 0.07 -17.52 -22.30
C VAL A 7 0.79 -18.24 -21.13
N GLY A 8 0.09 -18.40 -20.00
CA GLY A 8 0.56 -19.17 -18.85
C GLY A 8 0.91 -18.38 -17.59
N VAL A 9 0.77 -17.04 -17.58
CA VAL A 9 0.93 -16.23 -16.36
C VAL A 9 -0.45 -16.01 -15.76
N ALA A 10 -0.66 -16.47 -14.53
CA ALA A 10 -1.88 -16.19 -13.78
C ALA A 10 -2.05 -14.67 -13.62
N PRO A 11 -3.29 -14.16 -13.61
CA PRO A 11 -3.53 -12.74 -13.33
C PRO A 11 -2.88 -12.35 -12.01
N THR A 12 -2.07 -11.29 -12.03
CA THR A 12 -1.37 -10.78 -10.83
C THR A 12 -2.20 -9.77 -10.06
N GLU A 13 -3.48 -9.64 -10.36
CA GLU A 13 -4.40 -8.75 -9.69
C GLU A 13 -4.91 -9.37 -8.38
N ILE A 14 -4.91 -8.56 -7.33
CA ILE A 14 -5.40 -8.90 -5.99
C ILE A 14 -6.55 -7.96 -5.70
N ASP A 15 -7.76 -8.50 -5.59
CA ASP A 15 -8.95 -7.70 -5.30
C ASP A 15 -9.10 -7.40 -3.80
N ILE A 16 -10.08 -6.58 -3.47
CA ILE A 16 -10.33 -6.17 -2.08
C ILE A 16 -10.66 -7.36 -1.15
N THR A 17 -11.30 -8.39 -1.67
CA THR A 17 -11.63 -9.59 -0.88
C THR A 17 -10.35 -10.32 -0.46
N GLU A 18 -9.41 -10.47 -1.38
CA GLU A 18 -8.11 -11.06 -1.06
C GLU A 18 -7.28 -10.14 -0.14
N ILE A 19 -7.29 -8.83 -0.37
CA ILE A 19 -6.61 -7.87 0.52
C ILE A 19 -7.11 -8.03 1.96
N MET A 20 -8.41 -8.06 2.17
CA MET A 20 -9.01 -8.25 3.50
C MET A 20 -8.67 -9.61 4.13
N ALA A 21 -8.39 -10.61 3.32
CA ALA A 21 -7.91 -11.91 3.81
C ALA A 21 -6.40 -11.90 4.15
N ARG A 22 -5.65 -10.90 3.68
CA ARG A 22 -4.20 -10.80 3.85
C ARG A 22 -3.76 -9.85 4.94
N ILE A 23 -4.51 -8.78 5.22
CA ILE A 23 -4.16 -7.78 6.22
C ILE A 23 -5.34 -7.55 7.17
N PRO A 24 -5.08 -7.18 8.45
CA PRO A 24 -6.13 -7.04 9.46
C PRO A 24 -6.87 -5.70 9.38
N HIS A 25 -6.35 -4.73 8.67
CA HIS A 25 -6.94 -3.39 8.55
C HIS A 25 -8.36 -3.45 8.02
N ARG A 26 -9.24 -2.59 8.54
CA ARG A 26 -10.66 -2.50 8.15
C ARG A 26 -11.08 -1.05 8.01
N ILE A 27 -12.24 -0.83 7.42
CA ILE A 27 -12.86 0.49 7.27
C ILE A 27 -12.97 1.17 8.66
N PRO A 28 -12.57 2.42 8.81
CA PRO A 28 -12.16 3.38 7.75
C PRO A 28 -10.65 3.41 7.46
N PHE A 29 -9.85 2.54 8.06
CA PHE A 29 -8.39 2.58 8.00
C PHE A 29 -7.78 1.67 6.91
N LEU A 30 -8.57 0.90 6.22
CA LEU A 30 -8.12 0.13 5.05
C LEU A 30 -8.00 1.08 3.84
N LEU A 31 -6.78 1.29 3.37
CA LEU A 31 -6.45 2.33 2.38
C LEU A 31 -5.96 1.76 1.04
N VAL A 32 -6.20 0.49 0.77
CA VAL A 32 -5.82 -0.15 -0.50
C VAL A 32 -7.07 -0.82 -1.08
N ASP A 33 -7.40 -0.47 -2.32
CA ASP A 33 -8.60 -0.98 -2.99
C ASP A 33 -8.32 -2.24 -3.83
N ARG A 34 -7.18 -2.31 -4.46
CA ARG A 34 -6.66 -3.49 -5.17
C ARG A 34 -5.15 -3.42 -5.30
N CYS A 35 -4.54 -4.54 -5.65
CA CYS A 35 -3.11 -4.58 -6.00
C CYS A 35 -2.93 -5.27 -7.36
N GLU A 36 -1.84 -4.95 -8.01
CA GLU A 36 -1.45 -5.53 -9.30
C GLU A 36 0.07 -5.70 -9.36
N ASP A 37 0.55 -6.36 -10.42
CA ASP A 37 1.98 -6.58 -10.68
C ASP A 37 2.71 -7.24 -9.49
N PHE A 38 2.05 -8.20 -8.84
CA PHE A 38 2.62 -8.94 -7.73
C PHE A 38 3.78 -9.85 -8.18
N VAL A 39 4.93 -9.67 -7.55
CA VAL A 39 6.09 -10.57 -7.67
C VAL A 39 6.51 -10.97 -6.26
N ALA A 40 6.35 -12.24 -5.93
CA ALA A 40 6.57 -12.76 -4.58
C ALA A 40 7.92 -12.34 -4.01
N SER A 41 7.92 -11.81 -2.79
CA SER A 41 9.07 -11.33 -2.04
C SER A 41 9.87 -10.21 -2.71
N GLN A 42 9.36 -9.61 -3.77
CA GLN A 42 10.07 -8.58 -4.54
C GLN A 42 9.28 -7.27 -4.62
N SER A 43 8.11 -7.28 -5.23
CA SER A 43 7.39 -6.04 -5.53
C SER A 43 5.89 -6.25 -5.74
N ILE A 44 5.15 -5.15 -5.62
CA ILE A 44 3.72 -5.07 -5.84
C ILE A 44 3.35 -3.63 -6.16
N VAL A 45 2.22 -3.43 -6.78
CA VAL A 45 1.64 -2.09 -6.96
C VAL A 45 0.28 -2.04 -6.27
N GLY A 46 0.16 -1.18 -5.26
CA GLY A 46 -1.13 -0.89 -4.62
C GLY A 46 -1.89 0.20 -5.37
N ILE A 47 -3.21 0.10 -5.39
CA ILE A 47 -4.09 1.10 -5.97
C ILE A 47 -5.03 1.60 -4.88
N LYS A 48 -5.09 2.90 -4.70
CA LYS A 48 -6.05 3.58 -3.85
C LYS A 48 -6.87 4.57 -4.65
N CYS A 49 -8.18 4.38 -4.65
CA CYS A 49 -9.12 5.34 -5.20
C CYS A 49 -9.49 6.36 -4.13
N VAL A 50 -9.07 7.61 -4.28
CA VAL A 50 -9.32 8.67 -3.30
C VAL A 50 -10.67 9.30 -3.57
N THR A 51 -11.59 9.19 -2.60
CA THR A 51 -12.95 9.73 -2.73
C THR A 51 -13.29 10.69 -1.60
N VAL A 52 -14.18 11.64 -1.86
CA VAL A 52 -14.62 12.63 -0.86
C VAL A 52 -15.36 11.99 0.33
N ASN A 53 -15.83 10.75 0.18
CA ASN A 53 -16.53 10.02 1.25
C ASN A 53 -15.63 9.59 2.40
N GLU A 54 -14.33 9.74 2.27
CA GLU A 54 -13.40 9.31 3.32
C GLU A 54 -13.46 10.27 4.51
N PRO A 55 -13.55 9.75 5.76
CA PRO A 55 -13.85 10.56 6.93
C PRO A 55 -12.81 11.64 7.24
N PHE A 56 -11.55 11.46 6.84
CA PHE A 56 -10.50 12.43 7.13
C PHE A 56 -10.66 13.75 6.36
N PHE A 57 -11.39 13.78 5.25
CA PHE A 57 -11.57 15.00 4.47
C PHE A 57 -12.44 16.04 5.18
N ALA A 58 -13.33 15.63 6.08
CA ALA A 58 -14.15 16.56 6.85
C ALA A 58 -13.31 17.50 7.73
N GLY A 59 -12.16 17.05 8.20
CA GLY A 59 -11.25 17.81 9.05
C GLY A 59 -9.94 18.23 8.39
N HIS A 60 -9.64 17.75 7.20
CA HIS A 60 -8.33 17.97 6.56
C HIS A 60 -8.45 18.30 5.07
N PHE A 61 -8.98 19.42 4.67
CA PHE A 61 -9.55 20.51 5.43
C PHE A 61 -10.97 20.81 4.92
N PRO A 62 -11.87 21.44 5.70
CA PRO A 62 -13.25 21.67 5.29
C PRO A 62 -13.41 22.35 3.92
N ASP A 63 -12.61 23.38 3.65
CA ASP A 63 -12.68 24.15 2.41
C ASP A 63 -11.66 23.72 1.34
N TYR A 64 -10.77 22.81 1.68
CA TYR A 64 -9.76 22.29 0.78
C TYR A 64 -9.38 20.86 1.15
N PRO A 65 -10.15 19.87 0.70
CA PRO A 65 -9.89 18.47 1.04
C PRO A 65 -8.57 17.98 0.43
N VAL A 66 -7.68 17.54 1.29
CA VAL A 66 -6.37 16.95 0.94
C VAL A 66 -6.15 15.71 1.78
N MET A 67 -5.78 14.61 1.17
CA MET A 67 -5.43 13.40 1.90
C MET A 67 -4.18 13.66 2.75
N PRO A 68 -4.22 13.43 4.07
CA PRO A 68 -3.04 13.58 4.91
C PRO A 68 -1.86 12.79 4.37
N GLY A 69 -0.69 13.44 4.25
CA GLY A 69 0.51 12.80 3.73
C GLY A 69 0.89 11.54 4.51
N VAL A 70 0.72 11.56 5.83
CA VAL A 70 0.96 10.39 6.69
C VAL A 70 0.06 9.20 6.35
N LEU A 71 -1.15 9.44 5.85
CA LEU A 71 -2.05 8.39 5.38
C LEU A 71 -1.69 7.89 3.98
N VAL A 72 -1.06 8.71 3.15
CA VAL A 72 -0.48 8.22 1.89
C VAL A 72 0.64 7.22 2.19
N VAL A 73 1.51 7.53 3.14
CA VAL A 73 2.55 6.60 3.60
C VAL A 73 1.94 5.34 4.19
N GLU A 74 0.89 5.47 5.00
CA GLU A 74 0.17 4.30 5.54
C GLU A 74 -0.40 3.42 4.41
N ALA A 75 -0.96 4.01 3.37
CA ALA A 75 -1.46 3.24 2.22
C ALA A 75 -0.34 2.46 1.51
N MET A 76 0.85 3.05 1.36
CA MET A 76 2.02 2.35 0.84
C MET A 76 2.47 1.22 1.77
N ALA A 77 2.43 1.44 3.07
CA ALA A 77 2.78 0.42 4.06
C ALA A 77 1.80 -0.75 4.04
N GLN A 78 0.51 -0.50 3.94
CA GLN A 78 -0.50 -1.55 3.77
C GLN A 78 -0.27 -2.34 2.48
N THR A 79 0.13 -1.67 1.41
CA THR A 79 0.54 -2.33 0.16
C THR A 79 1.70 -3.30 0.39
N SER A 80 2.73 -2.88 1.15
CA SER A 80 3.84 -3.77 1.52
C SER A 80 3.40 -4.94 2.41
N ALA A 81 2.42 -4.70 3.28
CA ALA A 81 1.84 -5.76 4.12
C ALA A 81 1.13 -6.83 3.28
N VAL A 82 0.39 -6.43 2.25
CA VAL A 82 -0.22 -7.38 1.29
C VAL A 82 0.86 -8.18 0.56
N LEU A 83 1.92 -7.51 0.11
CA LEU A 83 3.07 -8.16 -0.55
C LEU A 83 3.66 -9.27 0.33
N MET A 84 3.96 -8.97 1.58
CA MET A 84 4.60 -9.92 2.49
C MET A 84 3.65 -11.01 2.95
N SER A 85 2.40 -10.68 3.26
CA SER A 85 1.39 -11.67 3.64
C SER A 85 1.19 -12.72 2.54
N LYS A 86 1.07 -12.28 1.30
CA LYS A 86 0.91 -13.20 0.16
C LYS A 86 2.20 -13.96 -0.14
N SER A 87 3.35 -13.31 -0.08
CA SER A 87 4.66 -13.94 -0.36
C SER A 87 5.01 -15.04 0.64
N LEU A 88 4.72 -14.82 1.91
CA LEU A 88 5.11 -15.71 3.01
C LEU A 88 3.96 -16.64 3.44
N THR A 89 2.79 -16.51 2.82
CA THR A 89 1.59 -17.27 3.19
C THR A 89 1.27 -17.10 4.70
N ILE A 90 1.37 -15.86 5.19
CA ILE A 90 1.08 -15.54 6.58
C ILE A 90 -0.43 -15.54 6.79
N ASP A 91 -0.90 -16.26 7.81
CA ASP A 91 -2.24 -16.07 8.33
C ASP A 91 -2.28 -14.77 9.14
N PRO A 92 -3.13 -13.78 8.77
CA PRO A 92 -3.22 -12.53 9.51
C PRO A 92 -3.79 -12.71 10.92
N ALA A 93 -4.46 -13.83 11.20
CA ALA A 93 -4.94 -14.14 12.53
C ALA A 93 -3.76 -14.36 13.49
N GLY A 94 -3.72 -13.58 14.56
CA GLY A 94 -2.66 -13.65 15.57
C GLY A 94 -1.33 -13.06 15.15
N LYS A 95 -1.28 -12.30 14.05
CA LYS A 95 -0.10 -11.57 13.62
C LYS A 95 -0.43 -10.12 13.34
N ALA A 96 0.55 -9.25 13.58
CA ALA A 96 0.48 -7.85 13.24
C ALA A 96 1.78 -7.41 12.54
N ILE A 97 1.68 -6.35 11.77
CA ILE A 97 2.83 -5.74 11.10
C ILE A 97 3.01 -4.35 11.69
N PHE A 98 4.15 -4.11 12.32
CA PHE A 98 4.46 -2.84 12.93
C PHE A 98 5.54 -2.10 12.16
N PHE A 99 5.34 -0.80 11.96
CA PHE A 99 6.40 0.08 11.55
C PHE A 99 7.53 0.10 12.59
N MET A 100 8.75 0.03 12.10
CA MET A 100 9.96 0.21 12.91
C MET A 100 10.62 1.55 12.63
N SER A 101 10.64 1.97 11.39
CA SER A 101 11.25 3.23 10.96
C SER A 101 10.60 3.74 9.68
N LEU A 102 10.72 5.04 9.48
CA LEU A 102 10.31 5.74 8.28
C LEU A 102 11.44 6.70 7.90
N ASP A 103 12.03 6.51 6.72
CA ASP A 103 13.19 7.24 6.28
C ASP A 103 12.95 7.88 4.90
N ASN A 104 13.67 8.94 4.60
CA ASN A 104 13.65 9.60 3.29
C ASN A 104 12.23 9.87 2.76
N CYS A 105 11.34 10.26 3.68
CA CYS A 105 9.95 10.56 3.35
C CYS A 105 9.85 11.97 2.76
N ARG A 106 9.24 12.06 1.57
CA ARG A 106 9.02 13.32 0.86
C ARG A 106 7.58 13.40 0.36
N PHE A 107 6.96 14.53 0.58
CA PHE A 107 5.65 14.88 0.03
C PHE A 107 5.84 15.94 -1.05
N ARG A 108 5.47 15.61 -2.29
CA ARG A 108 5.80 16.44 -3.46
C ARG A 108 4.59 17.08 -4.11
N ALA A 109 3.41 16.51 -3.93
CA ALA A 109 2.18 17.04 -4.50
C ALA A 109 0.98 16.67 -3.61
N PRO A 110 -0.05 17.54 -3.55
CA PRO A 110 -1.26 17.23 -2.80
C PRO A 110 -2.06 16.11 -3.47
N VAL A 111 -2.64 15.25 -2.63
CA VAL A 111 -3.56 14.20 -3.06
C VAL A 111 -4.97 14.62 -2.71
N ARG A 112 -5.81 14.81 -3.71
CA ARG A 112 -7.17 15.31 -3.58
C ARG A 112 -8.21 14.27 -3.98
N PRO A 113 -9.46 14.41 -3.52
CA PRO A 113 -10.55 13.55 -3.99
C PRO A 113 -10.64 13.54 -5.52
N GLY A 114 -10.86 12.37 -6.08
CA GLY A 114 -10.85 12.12 -7.53
C GLY A 114 -9.53 11.54 -8.04
N ALA A 115 -8.45 11.60 -7.27
CA ALA A 115 -7.18 10.99 -7.64
C ALA A 115 -7.24 9.47 -7.49
N VAL A 116 -6.50 8.79 -8.35
CA VAL A 116 -6.18 7.37 -8.20
C VAL A 116 -4.69 7.27 -7.91
N LEU A 117 -4.34 6.84 -6.70
CA LEU A 117 -2.95 6.62 -6.32
C LEU A 117 -2.49 5.26 -6.84
N ARG A 118 -1.42 5.27 -7.58
CA ARG A 118 -0.68 4.08 -7.97
C ARG A 118 0.59 4.01 -7.14
N MET A 119 0.74 2.94 -6.37
CA MET A 119 1.78 2.84 -5.34
C MET A 119 2.69 1.64 -5.60
N PRO A 120 3.71 1.78 -6.48
CA PRO A 120 4.75 0.77 -6.62
C PRO A 120 5.58 0.69 -5.34
N VAL A 121 5.68 -0.52 -4.80
CA VAL A 121 6.42 -0.85 -3.58
C VAL A 121 7.34 -2.02 -3.87
N GLU A 122 8.59 -1.93 -3.43
CA GLU A 122 9.58 -2.98 -3.56
C GLU A 122 10.27 -3.29 -2.23
N VAL A 123 10.65 -4.56 -2.05
CA VAL A 123 11.51 -5.00 -0.95
C VAL A 123 12.94 -4.61 -1.27
N THR A 124 13.58 -3.84 -0.40
CA THR A 124 15.00 -3.45 -0.55
C THR A 124 15.93 -4.33 0.28
N HIS A 125 15.43 -4.86 1.38
CA HIS A 125 16.19 -5.72 2.26
C HIS A 125 15.26 -6.59 3.11
N SER A 126 15.68 -7.82 3.40
CA SER A 126 14.99 -8.70 4.35
C SER A 126 16.00 -9.45 5.20
N ARG A 127 15.75 -9.49 6.51
CA ARG A 127 16.57 -10.24 7.46
C ARG A 127 15.71 -10.71 8.63
N ARG A 128 15.54 -12.02 8.75
CA ARG A 128 14.64 -12.63 9.75
C ARG A 128 13.22 -12.08 9.57
N ASP A 129 12.64 -11.48 10.61
CA ASP A 129 11.27 -10.94 10.61
C ASP A 129 11.22 -9.44 10.27
N ILE A 130 12.36 -8.85 9.88
CA ILE A 130 12.48 -7.43 9.53
C ILE A 130 12.58 -7.30 8.03
N TYR A 131 11.74 -6.45 7.46
CA TYR A 131 11.67 -6.15 6.04
C TYR A 131 11.79 -4.66 5.82
N LYS A 132 12.62 -4.28 4.85
CA LYS A 132 12.73 -2.89 4.40
C LYS A 132 12.15 -2.74 3.01
N PHE A 133 11.46 -1.64 2.84
CA PHE A 133 10.73 -1.32 1.61
C PHE A 133 11.05 0.08 1.12
N LYS A 134 10.83 0.27 -0.16
CA LYS A 134 10.82 1.57 -0.81
C LYS A 134 9.55 1.67 -1.64
N GLY A 135 8.88 2.81 -1.58
CA GLY A 135 7.65 3.02 -2.32
C GLY A 135 7.48 4.45 -2.79
N ARG A 136 6.62 4.59 -3.79
CA ARG A 136 6.17 5.88 -4.30
C ARG A 136 4.65 5.85 -4.45
N ALA A 137 4.00 6.97 -4.19
CA ALA A 137 2.60 7.17 -4.52
C ALA A 137 2.53 8.11 -5.73
N MET A 138 1.99 7.60 -6.82
CA MET A 138 1.93 8.28 -8.11
C MET A 138 0.49 8.70 -8.42
N ILE A 139 0.34 9.92 -8.93
CA ILE A 139 -0.88 10.37 -9.60
C ILE A 139 -0.50 10.59 -11.05
N ASP A 140 -1.03 9.75 -11.96
CA ASP A 140 -0.55 9.65 -13.33
C ASP A 140 0.99 9.45 -13.34
N ASP A 141 1.74 10.32 -14.00
CA ASP A 141 3.20 10.23 -14.09
C ASP A 141 3.94 11.05 -13.01
N LYS A 142 3.20 11.64 -12.05
CA LYS A 142 3.80 12.50 -11.03
C LYS A 142 3.90 11.78 -9.69
N VAL A 143 5.06 11.91 -9.05
CA VAL A 143 5.25 11.45 -7.67
C VAL A 143 4.58 12.42 -6.72
N ALA A 144 3.55 11.95 -6.00
CA ALA A 144 2.90 12.71 -4.93
C ALA A 144 3.62 12.53 -3.59
N ALA A 145 4.10 11.34 -3.31
CA ALA A 145 4.89 11.03 -2.11
C ALA A 145 5.85 9.88 -2.39
N GLU A 146 6.93 9.84 -1.64
CA GLU A 146 7.88 8.73 -1.63
C GLU A 146 8.44 8.52 -0.23
N ALA A 147 8.78 7.28 0.10
CA ALA A 147 9.32 6.93 1.40
C ALA A 147 10.07 5.60 1.35
N GLU A 148 10.91 5.40 2.36
CA GLU A 148 11.49 4.12 2.73
C GLU A 148 11.01 3.78 4.13
N TRP A 149 10.72 2.52 4.42
CA TRP A 149 10.30 2.11 5.75
C TRP A 149 10.77 0.69 6.07
N ALA A 150 10.88 0.43 7.35
CA ALA A 150 11.09 -0.90 7.86
C ALA A 150 9.85 -1.34 8.65
N ALA A 151 9.51 -2.60 8.51
CA ALA A 151 8.41 -3.22 9.22
C ALA A 151 8.84 -4.57 9.79
N MET A 152 8.19 -4.98 10.88
CA MET A 152 8.42 -6.25 11.53
C MET A 152 7.10 -7.01 11.66
N VAL A 153 7.12 -8.29 11.35
CA VAL A 153 6.00 -9.20 11.63
C VAL A 153 6.13 -9.70 13.06
N VAL A 154 5.09 -9.54 13.85
CA VAL A 154 5.05 -9.94 15.26
C VAL A 154 3.85 -10.82 15.56
N ASP A 155 4.00 -11.74 16.51
CA ASP A 155 2.89 -12.49 17.06
C ASP A 155 2.14 -11.63 18.08
N THR A 156 0.81 -11.67 18.04
CA THR A 156 -0.07 -10.89 18.92
C THR A 156 -0.72 -11.74 20.02
N GLN A 157 -0.36 -13.01 20.10
CA GLN A 157 -0.85 -13.96 21.13
C GLN A 157 0.31 -14.50 21.93
#